data_798420be7a70a882ed64572526750a34
#
_entry.id   798420be7a70a882ed64572526750a34
#
_cell.length_a   1.000
_cell.length_b   1.000
_cell.length_c   1.000
_cell.angle_alpha   90.00
_cell.angle_beta   90.00
_cell.angle_gamma   90.00
#
_symmetry.space_group_name_H-M   'P 1'
#
loop_
_entity.id
_entity.type
_entity.pdbx_description
1 polymer ?
#
loop_
_entity_poly.entity_id
_entity_poly.type
_entity_poly.pdbx_seq_one_letter_code
_entity_poly.pdbx_strand_id
1 'polypeptide(L)' 'MIKVKGKDYSWRQGMTVADLLEEIGDPYPYAVVRINEKAVSKPNFETTLVPYNVEVFLIPMIAGG' A
#
# COMPACT_ATOMS: atom_id res chain seq x y z
N MET A 1 -13.57 2.71 -0.81
CA MET A 1 -12.49 3.52 -0.27
C MET A 1 -11.38 2.66 0.30
N ILE A 2 -10.18 3.16 0.29
CA ILE A 2 -9.03 2.49 0.88
C ILE A 2 -8.63 3.25 2.12
N LYS A 3 -8.56 2.59 3.26
CA LYS A 3 -8.16 3.22 4.52
C LYS A 3 -6.68 2.96 4.77
N VAL A 4 -5.90 4.04 4.92
CA VAL A 4 -4.46 3.96 5.18
C VAL A 4 -4.15 4.88 6.35
N LYS A 5 -3.64 4.34 7.45
CA LYS A 5 -3.29 5.13 8.65
C LYS A 5 -4.44 6.03 9.10
N GLY A 6 -5.66 5.54 9.04
CA GLY A 6 -6.83 6.30 9.46
C GLY A 6 -7.34 7.31 8.45
N LYS A 7 -6.69 7.43 7.30
CA LYS A 7 -7.13 8.31 6.22
C LYS A 7 -7.78 7.52 5.11
N ASP A 8 -8.77 8.10 4.47
CA ASP A 8 -9.44 7.47 3.34
C ASP A 8 -8.85 7.96 2.02
N TYR A 9 -8.59 7.03 1.13
CA TYR A 9 -8.09 7.32 -0.22
C TYR A 9 -9.06 6.75 -1.24
N SER A 10 -9.13 7.41 -2.39
CA SER A 10 -10.00 6.96 -3.48
C SER A 10 -9.48 5.67 -4.08
N TRP A 11 -10.40 4.76 -4.39
CA TRP A 11 -10.07 3.52 -5.07
C TRP A 11 -10.47 3.62 -6.53
N ARG A 12 -9.64 3.04 -7.40
CA ARG A 12 -9.94 2.94 -8.83
C ARG A 12 -9.76 1.50 -9.25
N GLN A 13 -10.58 1.08 -10.20
CA GLN A 13 -10.43 -0.25 -10.78
C GLN A 13 -9.07 -0.35 -11.47
N GLY A 14 -8.35 -1.44 -11.24
CA GLY A 14 -7.02 -1.62 -11.80
C GLY A 14 -5.90 -0.96 -11.02
N MET A 15 -6.21 -0.34 -9.89
CA MET A 15 -5.23 0.32 -9.05
C MET A 15 -4.29 -0.70 -8.41
N THR A 16 -2.99 -0.48 -8.56
CA THR A 16 -1.97 -1.34 -7.94
C THR A 16 -1.49 -0.74 -6.63
N VAL A 17 -0.73 -1.54 -5.86
CA VAL A 17 -0.12 -1.05 -4.63
C VAL A 17 0.84 0.11 -4.94
N ALA A 18 1.58 0.02 -6.03
CA ALA A 18 2.47 1.10 -6.44
C ALA A 18 1.70 2.39 -6.70
N ASP A 19 0.55 2.29 -7.36
CA ASP A 19 -0.30 3.46 -7.61
C ASP A 19 -0.77 4.09 -6.30
N LEU A 20 -1.16 3.26 -5.34
CA LEU A 20 -1.59 3.75 -4.04
C LEU A 20 -0.48 4.48 -3.31
N LEU A 21 0.72 3.93 -3.31
CA LEU A 21 1.86 4.55 -2.64
C LEU A 21 2.22 5.89 -3.28
N GLU A 22 2.10 5.98 -4.59
CA GLU A 22 2.33 7.22 -5.31
C GLU A 22 1.31 8.28 -4.91
N GLU A 23 0.07 7.89 -4.75
CA GLU A 23 -1.00 8.80 -4.34
C GLU A 23 -0.81 9.30 -2.90
N ILE A 24 -0.33 8.43 -2.02
CA ILE A 24 -0.03 8.80 -0.64
C ILE A 24 1.09 9.84 -0.59
N GLY A 25 2.07 9.72 -1.48
CA GLY A 25 3.14 10.70 -1.58
C GLY A 25 4.10 10.72 -0.40
N ASP A 26 4.13 9.66 0.37
CA ASP A 26 4.98 9.57 1.54
C ASP A 26 6.43 9.36 1.11
N PRO A 27 7.39 10.15 1.64
CA PRO A 27 8.78 10.02 1.26
C PRO A 27 9.48 8.77 1.80
N TYR A 28 8.87 8.08 2.75
CA TYR A 28 9.51 6.93 3.36
C TYR A 28 9.46 5.70 2.45
N PRO A 29 10.57 4.95 2.36
CA PRO A 29 10.56 3.71 1.61
C PRO A 29 9.85 2.62 2.40
N TYR A 30 8.86 1.99 1.77
CA TYR A 30 8.16 0.88 2.39
C TYR A 30 8.64 -0.43 1.78
N ALA A 31 8.98 -1.38 2.62
CA ALA A 31 9.41 -2.69 2.18
C ALA A 31 8.24 -3.63 1.97
N VAL A 32 7.20 -3.46 2.77
CA VAL A 32 6.02 -4.33 2.76
C VAL A 32 4.78 -3.48 2.95
N VAL A 33 3.74 -3.82 2.21
CA VAL A 33 2.41 -3.24 2.38
C VAL A 33 1.46 -4.39 2.71
N ARG A 34 0.73 -4.27 3.80
CA ARG A 34 -0.24 -5.29 4.18
C ARG A 34 -1.63 -4.81 3.83
N ILE A 35 -2.33 -5.62 3.04
CA ILE A 35 -3.71 -5.35 2.64
C ILE A 35 -4.58 -6.34 3.40
N ASN A 36 -5.34 -5.87 4.38
CA ASN A 36 -6.05 -6.70 5.33
C ASN A 36 -5.09 -7.68 5.99
N GLU A 37 -5.16 -8.97 5.66
CA GLU A 37 -4.28 -9.99 6.23
C GLU A 37 -3.17 -10.44 5.28
N LYS A 38 -3.12 -9.86 4.09
CA LYS A 38 -2.17 -10.28 3.06
C LYS A 38 -1.01 -9.29 2.98
N ALA A 39 0.21 -9.80 3.09
CA ALA A 39 1.41 -8.98 2.96
C ALA A 39 1.91 -8.99 1.52
N VAL A 40 2.28 -7.82 1.03
CA VAL A 40 2.81 -7.64 -0.32
C VAL A 40 4.19 -7.04 -0.21
N SER A 41 5.19 -7.70 -0.76
CA SER A 41 6.56 -7.19 -0.74
C SER A 41 6.81 -6.25 -1.91
N LYS A 42 7.82 -5.44 -1.78
CA LYS A 42 8.13 -4.37 -2.73
C LYS A 42 8.19 -4.83 -4.20
N PRO A 43 8.84 -5.95 -4.53
CA PRO A 43 8.89 -6.38 -5.93
C PRO A 43 7.53 -6.62 -6.57
N ASN A 44 6.50 -6.82 -5.76
CA ASN A 44 5.15 -7.11 -6.25
C ASN A 44 4.21 -5.91 -6.19
N PHE A 45 4.70 -4.74 -5.81
CA PHE A 45 3.83 -3.56 -5.68
C PHE A 45 3.18 -3.16 -7.01
N GLU A 46 3.91 -3.30 -8.10
CA GLU A 46 3.41 -2.89 -9.41
C GLU A 46 2.46 -3.92 -10.03
N THR A 47 2.47 -5.14 -9.53
CA THR A 47 1.66 -6.22 -10.09
C THR A 47 0.50 -6.64 -9.21
N THR A 48 0.44 -6.14 -7.98
CA THR A 48 -0.61 -6.50 -7.04
C THR A 48 -1.70 -5.44 -7.07
N LEU A 49 -2.92 -5.86 -7.40
CA LEU A 49 -4.06 -4.97 -7.41
C LEU A 49 -4.57 -4.74 -6.00
N VAL A 50 -5.01 -3.52 -5.74
CA VAL A 50 -5.63 -3.17 -4.46
C VAL A 50 -7.12 -3.44 -4.56
N PRO A 51 -7.68 -4.32 -3.71
CA PRO A 51 -9.11 -4.58 -3.74
C PRO A 51 -9.92 -3.38 -3.25
N TYR A 52 -11.19 -3.39 -3.58
CA TYR A 52 -12.10 -2.34 -3.14
C TYR A 52 -12.37 -2.45 -1.64
N ASN A 53 -12.41 -1.31 -0.99
CA ASN A 53 -12.86 -1.20 0.41
C ASN A 53 -12.00 -2.02 1.39
N VAL A 54 -10.70 -1.79 1.34
CA VAL A 54 -9.75 -2.51 2.20
C VAL A 54 -9.03 -1.55 3.13
N GLU A 55 -8.45 -2.12 4.16
CA GLU A 55 -7.55 -1.38 5.05
C GLU A 55 -6.12 -1.77 4.73
N VAL A 56 -5.26 -0.77 4.57
CA VAL A 56 -3.87 -0.97 4.15
C VAL A 56 -2.94 -0.50 5.26
N PHE A 57 -1.96 -1.33 5.59
CA PHE A 57 -0.93 -1.01 6.57
C PHE A 57 0.41 -0.91 5.87
N LEU A 58 1.10 0.20 6.10
CA LEU A 58 2.41 0.45 5.50
C LEU A 58 3.49 0.10 6.50
N ILE A 59 4.39 -0.78 6.08
CA ILE A 59 5.49 -1.22 6.94
C ILE A 59 6.78 -0.64 6.40
N PRO A 60 7.36 0.35 7.07
CA PRO A 60 8.57 1.00 6.56
C PRO A 60 9.77 0.08 6.64
N MET A 61 10.72 0.32 5.74
CA MET A 61 11.99 -0.37 5.76
C MET A 61 12.83 0.19 6.92
N ILE A 62 13.31 -0.71 7.78
CA ILE A 62 14.14 -0.31 8.91
C ILE A 62 15.59 -0.58 8.56
N ALA A 63 16.37 0.49 8.44
CA ALA A 63 17.79 0.37 8.10
C ALA A 63 18.56 -0.28 9.23
N GLY A 64 19.41 -1.23 8.91
CA GLY A 64 20.26 -1.90 9.87
C GLY A 64 19.54 -2.85 10.82
N GLY A 65 18.24 -3.01 10.61
CA GLY A 65 17.42 -3.86 11.48
C GLY A 65 17.48 -5.29 11.09
#